data_8dc86f137812b08f49eda517124d994b
#
_entry.id   8dc86f137812b08f49eda517124d994b
#
_cell.length_a   1.000
_cell.length_b   1.000
_cell.length_c   1.000
_cell.angle_alpha   90.00
_cell.angle_beta   90.00
_cell.angle_gamma   90.00
#
_symmetry.space_group_name_H-M   'P 1'
#
loop_
_entity.id
_entity.type
_entity.pdbx_description
1 polymer ?
#
loop_
_entity_poly.entity_id
_entity_poly.type
_entity_poly.pdbx_seq_one_letter_code
_entity_poly.pdbx_strand_id
1 'polypeptide(L)'
;MSMSRLLPELESVLHSLVAEHRRLLAHVELQQAAMKAFDLKALDESRNQQEASRLRVAALENKRRAIVALIGKTLRVDGQGLTITRLAELQPARREALFKLRDELKGVAAQISARTHVAGRLAGAVLGHLNTVVRLLAGAVEKTGVYTKQGVPRVASRIGVMEAVG
;
A
#
# COMPACT_ATOMS: atom_id res chain seq x y z
N MET A 1 3.85 -30.92 -20.50
CA MET A 1 4.55 -30.76 -19.20
C MET A 1 3.88 -31.66 -18.18
N SER A 2 4.65 -32.37 -17.37
CA SER A 2 4.10 -33.29 -16.36
C SER A 2 3.61 -32.55 -15.12
N MET A 3 2.51 -33.03 -14.53
CA MET A 3 1.99 -32.54 -13.23
C MET A 3 3.04 -32.55 -12.13
N SER A 4 3.95 -33.53 -12.13
CA SER A 4 5.05 -33.62 -11.17
C SER A 4 6.02 -32.44 -11.20
N ARG A 5 6.07 -31.67 -12.29
CA ARG A 5 6.87 -30.42 -12.42
C ARG A 5 6.04 -29.17 -12.13
N LEU A 6 4.79 -29.14 -12.57
CA LEU A 6 3.94 -27.94 -12.47
C LEU A 6 3.54 -27.64 -11.02
N LEU A 7 3.27 -28.66 -10.20
CA LEU A 7 2.88 -28.45 -8.80
C LEU A 7 4.00 -27.87 -7.94
N PRO A 8 5.23 -28.40 -7.94
CA PRO A 8 6.34 -27.77 -7.22
C PRO A 8 6.64 -26.35 -7.70
N GLU A 9 6.50 -26.09 -9.01
CA GLU A 9 6.68 -24.74 -9.56
C GLU A 9 5.59 -23.79 -9.06
N LEU A 10 4.33 -24.22 -9.01
CA LEU A 10 3.23 -23.45 -8.43
C LEU A 10 3.48 -23.14 -6.95
N GLU A 11 3.86 -24.14 -6.16
CA GLU A 11 4.19 -23.96 -4.75
C GLU A 11 5.32 -22.95 -4.55
N SER A 12 6.38 -23.02 -5.36
CA SER A 12 7.49 -22.06 -5.33
C SER A 12 7.02 -20.63 -5.61
N VAL A 13 6.12 -20.45 -6.59
CA VAL A 13 5.55 -19.14 -6.90
C VAL A 13 4.65 -18.64 -5.77
N LEU A 14 3.85 -19.52 -5.16
CA LEU A 14 3.01 -19.16 -4.01
C LEU A 14 3.84 -18.74 -2.78
N HIS A 15 4.94 -19.45 -2.49
CA HIS A 15 5.90 -19.04 -1.46
C HIS A 15 6.51 -17.67 -1.75
N SER A 16 6.90 -17.42 -3.00
CA SER A 16 7.43 -16.12 -3.42
C SER A 16 6.39 -15.01 -3.28
N LEU A 17 5.12 -15.29 -3.59
CA LEU A 17 4.00 -14.36 -3.38
C LEU A 17 3.81 -14.04 -1.90
N VAL A 18 3.83 -15.03 -1.00
CA VAL A 18 3.75 -14.80 0.44
C VAL A 18 4.90 -13.89 0.91
N ALA A 19 6.13 -14.20 0.48
CA ALA A 19 7.31 -13.41 0.86
C ALA A 19 7.20 -11.95 0.38
N GLU A 20 6.76 -11.74 -0.87
CA GLU A 20 6.64 -10.39 -1.43
C GLU A 20 5.49 -9.59 -0.79
N HIS A 21 4.37 -10.24 -0.47
CA HIS A 21 3.29 -9.59 0.28
C HIS A 21 3.72 -9.20 1.71
N ARG A 22 4.54 -10.02 2.38
CA ARG A 22 5.12 -9.66 3.68
C ARG A 22 6.04 -8.43 3.58
N ARG A 23 6.85 -8.33 2.50
CA ARG A 23 7.65 -7.12 2.23
C ARG A 23 6.77 -5.90 2.00
N LEU A 24 5.73 -6.05 1.19
CA LEU A 24 4.76 -4.98 0.95
C LEU A 24 4.11 -4.51 2.26
N LEU A 25 3.72 -5.43 3.13
CA LEU A 25 3.18 -5.11 4.45
C LEU A 25 4.17 -4.29 5.29
N ALA A 26 5.44 -4.71 5.34
CA ALA A 26 6.48 -3.97 6.06
C ALA A 26 6.66 -2.54 5.51
N HIS A 27 6.63 -2.36 4.19
CA HIS A 27 6.72 -1.03 3.58
C HIS A 27 5.49 -0.15 3.87
N VAL A 28 4.29 -0.74 3.98
CA VAL A 28 3.08 -0.02 4.40
C VAL A 28 3.20 0.43 5.87
N GLU A 29 3.76 -0.39 6.73
CA GLU A 29 4.00 -0.05 8.14
C GLU A 29 5.04 1.06 8.29
N LEU A 30 6.13 1.01 7.51
CA LEU A 30 7.12 2.10 7.46
C LEU A 30 6.49 3.41 6.96
N GLN A 31 5.62 3.35 5.96
CA GLN A 31 4.87 4.52 5.50
C GLN A 31 4.03 5.14 6.62
N GLN A 32 3.32 4.33 7.40
CA GLN A 32 2.54 4.82 8.53
C GLN A 32 3.41 5.49 9.59
N ALA A 33 4.57 4.91 9.89
CA ALA A 33 5.54 5.49 10.83
C ALA A 33 6.07 6.85 10.32
N ALA A 34 6.44 6.92 9.03
CA ALA A 34 6.90 8.15 8.39
C ALA A 34 5.83 9.26 8.40
N MET A 35 4.56 8.91 8.15
CA MET A 35 3.44 9.85 8.23
C MET A 35 3.28 10.42 9.65
N LYS A 36 3.36 9.57 10.67
CA LYS A 36 3.25 10.00 12.08
C LYS A 36 4.41 10.91 12.52
N ALA A 37 5.61 10.65 11.98
CA ALA A 37 6.81 11.42 12.25
C ALA A 37 6.96 12.67 11.37
N PHE A 38 6.07 12.89 10.37
CA PHE A 38 6.20 13.91 9.34
C PHE A 38 7.54 13.83 8.58
N ASP A 39 8.11 12.62 8.44
CA ASP A 39 9.34 12.37 7.72
C ASP A 39 9.05 12.17 6.22
N LEU A 40 9.17 13.26 5.45
CA LEU A 40 8.88 13.25 4.02
C LEU A 40 9.84 12.37 3.22
N LYS A 41 11.11 12.28 3.65
CA LYS A 41 12.11 11.44 2.97
C LYS A 41 11.77 9.95 3.16
N ALA A 42 11.54 9.53 4.39
CA ALA A 42 11.11 8.16 4.69
C ALA A 42 9.77 7.80 4.03
N LEU A 43 8.86 8.77 3.91
CA LEU A 43 7.59 8.59 3.23
C LEU A 43 7.77 8.32 1.73
N ASP A 44 8.61 9.10 1.04
CA ASP A 44 8.89 8.91 -0.39
C ASP A 44 9.61 7.58 -0.63
N GLU A 45 10.60 7.24 0.20
CA GLU A 45 11.31 5.98 0.12
C GLU A 45 10.37 4.77 0.32
N SER A 46 9.51 4.81 1.32
CA SER A 46 8.54 3.73 1.58
C SER A 46 7.53 3.57 0.43
N ARG A 47 7.11 4.67 -0.21
CA ARG A 47 6.25 4.66 -1.40
C ARG A 47 6.94 3.99 -2.59
N ASN A 48 8.20 4.32 -2.86
CA ASN A 48 8.96 3.74 -3.94
C ASN A 48 9.17 2.23 -3.74
N GLN A 49 9.44 1.80 -2.50
CA GLN A 49 9.55 0.38 -2.13
C GLN A 49 8.23 -0.37 -2.29
N GLN A 50 7.10 0.25 -1.92
CA GLN A 50 5.77 -0.33 -2.14
C GLN A 50 5.49 -0.53 -3.63
N GLU A 51 5.81 0.44 -4.48
CA GLU A 51 5.60 0.31 -5.92
C GLU A 51 6.46 -0.81 -6.51
N ALA A 52 7.73 -0.90 -6.13
CA ALA A 52 8.59 -1.99 -6.54
C ALA A 52 8.05 -3.37 -6.09
N SER A 53 7.51 -3.48 -4.87
CA SER A 53 6.86 -4.71 -4.38
C SER A 53 5.60 -5.05 -5.17
N ARG A 54 4.77 -4.06 -5.50
CA ARG A 54 3.56 -4.28 -6.33
C ARG A 54 3.89 -4.82 -7.71
N LEU A 55 4.92 -4.28 -8.35
CA LEU A 55 5.38 -4.78 -9.66
C LEU A 55 5.86 -6.23 -9.58
N ARG A 56 6.61 -6.60 -8.53
CA ARG A 56 7.03 -7.99 -8.31
C ARG A 56 5.84 -8.91 -8.04
N VAL A 57 4.86 -8.49 -7.25
CA VAL A 57 3.61 -9.23 -7.02
C VAL A 57 2.87 -9.44 -8.34
N ALA A 58 2.75 -8.41 -9.18
CA ALA A 58 2.08 -8.53 -10.48
C ALA A 58 2.78 -9.55 -11.39
N ALA A 59 4.12 -9.55 -11.44
CA ALA A 59 4.89 -10.52 -12.21
C ALA A 59 4.69 -11.96 -11.69
N LEU A 60 4.70 -12.16 -10.38
CA LEU A 60 4.45 -13.46 -9.75
C LEU A 60 3.01 -13.95 -9.98
N GLU A 61 2.02 -13.07 -9.93
CA GLU A 61 0.63 -13.38 -10.23
C GLU A 61 0.44 -13.81 -11.69
N ASN A 62 1.10 -13.15 -12.63
CA ASN A 62 1.08 -13.56 -14.04
C ASN A 62 1.70 -14.96 -14.20
N LYS A 63 2.82 -15.22 -13.53
CA LYS A 63 3.44 -16.56 -13.53
C LYS A 63 2.53 -17.62 -12.93
N ARG A 64 1.89 -17.33 -11.78
CA ARG A 64 0.91 -18.20 -11.14
C ARG A 64 -0.24 -18.56 -12.09
N ARG A 65 -0.83 -17.55 -12.75
CA ARG A 65 -1.92 -17.75 -13.71
C ARG A 65 -1.51 -18.64 -14.87
N ALA A 66 -0.32 -18.43 -15.42
CA ALA A 66 0.19 -19.25 -16.51
C ALA A 66 0.36 -20.72 -16.10
N ILE A 67 0.92 -20.99 -14.91
CA ILE A 67 1.08 -22.35 -14.38
C ILE A 67 -0.30 -23.00 -14.13
N VAL A 68 -1.25 -22.28 -13.53
CA VAL A 68 -2.61 -22.79 -13.27
C VAL A 68 -3.32 -23.12 -14.59
N ALA A 69 -3.16 -22.30 -15.62
CA ALA A 69 -3.71 -22.61 -16.95
C ALA A 69 -3.12 -23.89 -17.56
N LEU A 70 -1.80 -24.12 -17.39
CA LEU A 70 -1.15 -25.36 -17.83
C LEU A 70 -1.64 -26.58 -17.04
N ILE A 71 -1.83 -26.43 -15.72
CA ILE A 71 -2.40 -27.48 -14.86
C ILE A 71 -3.83 -27.80 -15.32
N GLY A 72 -4.66 -26.77 -15.56
CA GLY A 72 -6.03 -26.94 -16.06
C GLY A 72 -6.07 -27.74 -17.38
N LYS A 73 -5.21 -27.40 -18.34
CA LYS A 73 -5.06 -28.15 -19.59
C LYS A 73 -4.68 -29.62 -19.35
N THR A 74 -3.76 -29.86 -18.42
CA THR A 74 -3.30 -31.22 -18.11
C THR A 74 -4.40 -32.05 -17.44
N LEU A 75 -5.22 -31.44 -16.60
CA LEU A 75 -6.35 -32.06 -15.90
C LEU A 75 -7.64 -32.07 -16.73
N ARG A 76 -7.65 -31.43 -17.90
CA ARG A 76 -8.83 -31.22 -18.75
C ARG A 76 -9.98 -30.52 -18.02
N VAL A 77 -9.65 -29.55 -17.17
CA VAL A 77 -10.59 -28.69 -16.47
C VAL A 77 -10.36 -27.23 -16.87
N ASP A 78 -11.38 -26.39 -16.71
CA ASP A 78 -11.21 -24.95 -16.97
C ASP A 78 -10.20 -24.37 -15.96
N GLY A 79 -9.11 -23.83 -16.49
CA GLY A 79 -8.05 -23.23 -15.68
C GLY A 79 -8.50 -21.95 -14.97
N GLN A 80 -9.53 -21.25 -15.46
CA GLN A 80 -10.06 -20.04 -14.81
C GLN A 80 -10.83 -20.37 -13.52
N GLY A 81 -11.50 -21.53 -13.46
CA GLY A 81 -12.19 -22.02 -12.27
C GLY A 81 -11.30 -22.81 -11.29
N LEU A 82 -10.02 -23.03 -11.63
CA LEU A 82 -9.13 -23.84 -10.80
C LEU A 82 -8.53 -23.01 -9.65
N THR A 83 -9.20 -23.04 -8.51
CA THR A 83 -8.72 -22.41 -7.28
C THR A 83 -7.68 -23.28 -6.57
N ILE A 84 -6.90 -22.67 -5.63
CA ILE A 84 -5.97 -23.44 -4.77
C ILE A 84 -6.73 -24.51 -3.98
N THR A 85 -7.94 -24.20 -3.50
CA THR A 85 -8.81 -25.14 -2.80
C THR A 85 -9.14 -26.33 -3.68
N ARG A 86 -9.59 -26.09 -4.91
CA ARG A 86 -9.92 -27.15 -5.86
C ARG A 86 -8.71 -27.99 -6.23
N LEU A 87 -7.55 -27.35 -6.40
CA LEU A 87 -6.30 -28.05 -6.68
C LEU A 87 -5.87 -28.93 -5.51
N ALA A 88 -6.04 -28.47 -4.27
CA ALA A 88 -5.74 -29.23 -3.06
C ALA A 88 -6.67 -30.47 -2.92
N GLU A 89 -7.93 -30.36 -3.34
CA GLU A 89 -8.85 -31.50 -3.41
C GLU A 89 -8.43 -32.55 -4.44
N LEU A 90 -7.95 -32.10 -5.60
CA LEU A 90 -7.49 -32.96 -6.70
C LEU A 90 -6.11 -33.58 -6.44
N GLN A 91 -5.35 -33.05 -5.48
CA GLN A 91 -3.99 -33.48 -5.17
C GLN A 91 -3.81 -33.74 -3.65
N PRO A 92 -4.34 -34.86 -3.13
CA PRO A 92 -4.36 -35.15 -1.68
C PRO A 92 -2.97 -35.11 -1.03
N ALA A 93 -1.92 -35.56 -1.75
CA ALA A 93 -0.54 -35.57 -1.26
C ALA A 93 0.04 -34.16 -0.99
N ARG A 94 -0.54 -33.11 -1.57
CA ARG A 94 -0.10 -31.72 -1.41
C ARG A 94 -1.14 -30.82 -0.75
N ARG A 95 -2.24 -31.41 -0.33
CA ARG A 95 -3.40 -30.69 0.22
C ARG A 95 -3.02 -29.77 1.37
N GLU A 96 -2.28 -30.29 2.33
CA GLU A 96 -1.89 -29.54 3.52
C GLU A 96 -0.99 -28.35 3.17
N ALA A 97 0.03 -28.54 2.33
CA ALA A 97 0.93 -27.48 1.89
C ALA A 97 0.19 -26.38 1.12
N LEU A 98 -0.72 -26.76 0.21
CA LEU A 98 -1.52 -25.81 -0.56
C LEU A 98 -2.50 -25.01 0.32
N PHE A 99 -3.15 -25.64 1.29
CA PHE A 99 -4.02 -24.95 2.23
C PHE A 99 -3.25 -24.00 3.12
N LYS A 100 -2.09 -24.40 3.62
CA LYS A 100 -1.20 -23.52 4.40
C LYS A 100 -0.84 -22.27 3.62
N LEU A 101 -0.38 -22.42 2.39
CA LEU A 101 -0.02 -21.29 1.52
C LEU A 101 -1.23 -20.38 1.21
N ARG A 102 -2.39 -20.96 0.96
CA ARG A 102 -3.63 -20.21 0.76
C ARG A 102 -3.97 -19.35 1.98
N ASP A 103 -3.87 -19.94 3.17
CA ASP A 103 -4.25 -19.27 4.41
C ASP A 103 -3.24 -18.19 4.79
N GLU A 104 -1.94 -18.44 4.54
CA GLU A 104 -0.89 -17.42 4.68
C GLU A 104 -1.12 -16.23 3.72
N LEU A 105 -1.43 -16.48 2.45
CA LEU A 105 -1.74 -15.43 1.47
C LEU A 105 -2.97 -14.61 1.88
N LYS A 106 -4.06 -15.29 2.31
CA LYS A 106 -5.25 -14.61 2.79
C LYS A 106 -4.96 -13.75 4.02
N GLY A 107 -4.20 -14.28 4.96
CA GLY A 107 -3.84 -13.57 6.20
C GLY A 107 -3.02 -12.32 5.93
N VAL A 108 -1.96 -12.40 5.11
CA VAL A 108 -1.13 -11.25 4.79
C VAL A 108 -1.89 -10.22 3.93
N ALA A 109 -2.74 -10.66 3.00
CA ALA A 109 -3.58 -9.76 2.20
C ALA A 109 -4.56 -8.97 3.07
N ALA A 110 -5.19 -9.62 4.05
CA ALA A 110 -6.07 -8.97 5.02
C ALA A 110 -5.32 -7.91 5.86
N GLN A 111 -4.10 -8.23 6.31
CA GLN A 111 -3.26 -7.29 7.04
C GLN A 111 -2.87 -6.08 6.17
N ILE A 112 -2.45 -6.29 4.92
CA ILE A 112 -2.14 -5.20 3.99
C ILE A 112 -3.37 -4.30 3.80
N SER A 113 -4.55 -4.88 3.57
CA SER A 113 -5.79 -4.12 3.40
C SER A 113 -6.10 -3.27 4.63
N ALA A 114 -6.04 -3.85 5.83
CA ALA A 114 -6.27 -3.14 7.08
C ALA A 114 -5.27 -2.00 7.30
N ARG A 115 -3.98 -2.25 7.06
CA ARG A 115 -2.92 -1.23 7.20
C ARG A 115 -3.02 -0.14 6.16
N THR A 116 -3.34 -0.48 4.92
CA THR A 116 -3.54 0.51 3.85
C THR A 116 -4.73 1.42 4.16
N HIS A 117 -5.81 0.89 4.73
CA HIS A 117 -6.95 1.70 5.17
C HIS A 117 -6.57 2.68 6.28
N VAL A 118 -5.76 2.24 7.26
CA VAL A 118 -5.23 3.14 8.31
C VAL A 118 -4.32 4.21 7.71
N ALA A 119 -3.42 3.85 6.79
CA ALA A 119 -2.55 4.81 6.10
C ALA A 119 -3.36 5.87 5.32
N GLY A 120 -4.44 5.47 4.65
CA GLY A 120 -5.35 6.39 3.96
C GLY A 120 -6.01 7.39 4.90
N ARG A 121 -6.48 6.94 6.07
CA ARG A 121 -7.05 7.84 7.09
C ARG A 121 -6.01 8.81 7.65
N LEU A 122 -4.78 8.34 7.92
CA LEU A 122 -3.68 9.19 8.37
C LEU A 122 -3.33 10.27 7.33
N ALA A 123 -3.23 9.89 6.06
CA ALA A 123 -2.98 10.85 4.97
C ALA A 123 -4.07 11.91 4.89
N GLY A 124 -5.34 11.53 4.99
CA GLY A 124 -6.47 12.45 5.03
C GLY A 124 -6.41 13.43 6.22
N ALA A 125 -6.06 12.94 7.40
CA ALA A 125 -5.91 13.77 8.59
C ALA A 125 -4.75 14.79 8.45
N VAL A 126 -3.60 14.34 7.93
CA VAL A 126 -2.44 15.21 7.67
C VAL A 126 -2.79 16.30 6.65
N LEU A 127 -3.42 15.95 5.54
CA LEU A 127 -3.85 16.91 4.53
C LEU A 127 -4.87 17.92 5.08
N GLY A 128 -5.82 17.46 5.89
CA GLY A 128 -6.79 18.33 6.57
C GLY A 128 -6.11 19.32 7.50
N HIS A 129 -5.13 18.87 8.27
CA HIS A 129 -4.35 19.71 9.16
C HIS A 129 -3.53 20.76 8.38
N LEU A 130 -2.82 20.35 7.35
CA LEU A 130 -2.04 21.27 6.49
C LEU A 130 -2.95 22.32 5.84
N ASN A 131 -4.11 21.94 5.34
CA ASN A 131 -5.06 22.87 4.76
C ASN A 131 -5.56 23.90 5.79
N THR A 132 -5.79 23.50 7.04
CA THR A 132 -6.13 24.40 8.13
C THR A 132 -4.99 25.40 8.42
N VAL A 133 -3.75 24.93 8.49
CA VAL A 133 -2.56 25.78 8.70
C VAL A 133 -2.43 26.81 7.56
N VAL A 134 -2.56 26.36 6.31
CA VAL A 134 -2.50 27.25 5.14
C VAL A 134 -3.58 28.34 5.20
N ARG A 135 -4.81 27.99 5.59
CA ARG A 135 -5.92 28.96 5.74
C ARG A 135 -5.63 29.97 6.85
N LEU A 136 -5.08 29.51 7.99
CA LEU A 136 -4.71 30.42 9.09
C LEU A 136 -3.61 31.38 8.67
N LEU A 137 -2.57 30.91 7.96
CA LEU A 137 -1.51 31.78 7.46
C LEU A 137 -2.03 32.76 6.41
N ALA A 138 -2.87 32.33 5.47
CA ALA A 138 -3.49 33.23 4.48
C ALA A 138 -4.34 34.30 5.15
N GLY A 139 -5.18 33.92 6.12
CA GLY A 139 -5.98 34.88 6.90
C GLY A 139 -5.16 35.84 7.77
N ALA A 140 -4.01 35.39 8.28
CA ALA A 140 -3.08 36.25 9.00
C ALA A 140 -2.41 37.27 8.07
N VAL A 141 -2.02 36.87 6.86
CA VAL A 141 -1.43 37.76 5.84
C VAL A 141 -2.45 38.81 5.39
N GLU A 142 -3.71 38.44 5.18
CA GLU A 142 -4.78 39.41 4.85
C GLU A 142 -5.03 40.43 5.98
N LYS A 143 -4.98 39.99 7.24
CA LYS A 143 -5.15 40.89 8.40
C LYS A 143 -3.96 41.81 8.63
N THR A 144 -2.75 41.41 8.28
CA THR A 144 -1.54 42.25 8.41
C THR A 144 -1.44 43.30 7.32
N GLY A 145 -2.28 43.25 6.30
CA GLY A 145 -2.38 44.30 5.28
C GLY A 145 -1.09 44.54 4.48
N VAL A 146 -0.20 43.55 4.43
CA VAL A 146 1.12 43.67 3.77
C VAL A 146 0.98 43.81 2.24
N TYR A 147 -0.12 43.29 1.67
CA TYR A 147 -0.41 43.42 0.24
C TYR A 147 -1.86 43.86 0.00
N THR A 148 -2.05 44.83 -0.89
CA THR A 148 -3.38 45.13 -1.44
C THR A 148 -3.79 44.06 -2.43
N LYS A 149 -5.09 43.93 -2.75
CA LYS A 149 -5.61 43.03 -3.80
C LYS A 149 -4.97 43.23 -5.19
N GLN A 150 -4.20 44.28 -5.37
CA GLN A 150 -3.48 44.65 -6.61
C GLN A 150 -1.96 44.39 -6.52
N GLY A 151 -1.47 43.70 -5.49
CA GLY A 151 -0.04 43.31 -5.37
C GLY A 151 0.91 44.44 -4.98
N VAL A 152 0.40 45.61 -4.55
CA VAL A 152 1.22 46.73 -4.11
C VAL A 152 1.49 46.61 -2.59
N PRO A 153 2.77 46.68 -2.13
CA PRO A 153 3.07 46.65 -0.72
C PRO A 153 2.49 47.86 0.01
N ARG A 154 1.70 47.61 1.04
CA ARG A 154 1.29 48.68 1.96
C ARG A 154 2.34 48.78 3.07
N VAL A 155 3.04 49.89 3.14
CA VAL A 155 3.88 50.22 4.30
C VAL A 155 2.93 50.61 5.43
N ALA A 156 2.63 49.66 6.32
CA ALA A 156 1.86 49.94 7.52
C ALA A 156 2.81 50.57 8.57
N SER A 157 2.73 51.87 8.71
CA SER A 157 3.26 52.55 9.90
C SER A 157 2.32 52.29 11.08
N ARG A 158 2.46 51.13 11.72
CA ARG A 158 2.10 50.90 13.14
C ARG A 158 2.31 49.40 13.44
N ILE A 159 3.43 49.16 14.10
CA ILE A 159 3.60 47.95 14.90
C ILE A 159 2.70 48.17 16.13
N GLY A 160 1.51 47.59 16.12
CA GLY A 160 0.67 47.52 17.29
C GLY A 160 1.31 46.60 18.32
N VAL A 161 1.73 47.16 19.44
CA VAL A 161 2.14 46.44 20.65
C VAL A 161 0.97 45.56 21.07
N MET A 162 1.17 44.24 21.14
CA MET A 162 0.25 43.35 21.83
C MET A 162 0.28 43.69 23.32
N GLU A 163 -0.72 44.37 23.80
CA GLU A 163 -1.00 44.40 25.23
C GLU A 163 -1.50 43.01 25.65
N ALA A 164 -0.69 42.34 26.46
CA ALA A 164 -1.13 41.21 27.24
C ALA A 164 -2.02 41.75 28.36
N VAL A 165 -3.32 41.46 28.27
CA VAL A 165 -4.24 41.64 29.39
C VAL A 165 -4.31 40.32 30.13
N GLY A 166 -4.03 40.38 31.45
CA GLY A 166 -3.99 39.28 32.39
C GLY A 166 -5.32 38.57 32.64
#